data_bd7aaa7670a643d94d067b7839be5c65
#
_entry.id   bd7aaa7670a643d94d067b7839be5c65
#
_cell.length_a   1.000
_cell.length_b   1.000
_cell.length_c   1.000
_cell.angle_alpha   90.00
_cell.angle_beta   90.00
_cell.angle_gamma   90.00
#
_symmetry.space_group_name_H-M   'P 1'
#
loop_
_entity.id
_entity.type
_entity.pdbx_description
1 polymer ?
#
loop_
_entity_poly.entity_id
_entity_poly.type
_entity_poly.pdbx_seq_one_letter_code
_entity_poly.pdbx_strand_id
1 'polypeptide(L)'
;MKKIDYNRSIFLDSSSVKEIEKWNATGIIDGVTTNQSIMLKDGLTLKQVIPTIKKICKIMNDKPVSIELTDSTASIEQMVSEAKKYRQIARNIIVKVPMIPSDIKCLNVIKKLGDLKIPVNVTAMMNFEQLVIASLAIRNHPTPSFVSLFWARSIEDQEKYRTSNEFQKNHPILGQLTDVNSHPAKITEGLINFLKSGGYDIPKLIVGSIRNVSQIGQAFAAGANIVTIQPAVLQAMLYSQRTIETNADFDASWQALKKQL
;
A
#
# COMPACT_ATOMS: atom_id res chain seq x y z
N MET A 1 -20.85 12.95 -3.93
CA MET A 1 -19.98 11.82 -4.28
C MET A 1 -20.11 10.75 -3.20
N LYS A 2 -20.24 9.45 -3.57
CA LYS A 2 -20.18 8.36 -2.59
C LYS A 2 -18.81 8.38 -1.89
N LYS A 3 -18.80 8.39 -0.55
CA LYS A 3 -17.56 8.25 0.23
C LYS A 3 -16.96 6.88 -0.12
N ILE A 4 -15.73 6.84 -0.62
CA ILE A 4 -15.04 5.57 -0.91
C ILE A 4 -14.79 4.87 0.43
N ASP A 5 -15.28 3.64 0.56
CA ASP A 5 -15.17 2.88 1.82
C ASP A 5 -13.78 2.23 2.00
N TYR A 6 -12.95 2.19 0.95
CA TYR A 6 -11.64 1.52 0.95
C TYR A 6 -11.65 0.07 1.47
N ASN A 7 -12.78 -0.61 1.46
CA ASN A 7 -12.86 -2.03 1.74
C ASN A 7 -12.83 -2.81 0.42
N ARG A 8 -11.88 -3.74 0.30
CA ARG A 8 -11.64 -4.51 -0.94
C ARG A 8 -11.24 -3.62 -2.13
N SER A 9 -10.45 -2.60 -1.86
CA SER A 9 -9.98 -1.63 -2.86
C SER A 9 -8.63 -2.02 -3.45
N ILE A 10 -8.42 -1.63 -4.72
CA ILE A 10 -7.12 -1.76 -5.40
C ILE A 10 -6.50 -0.36 -5.54
N PHE A 11 -5.27 -0.22 -5.10
CA PHE A 11 -4.42 0.94 -5.39
C PHE A 11 -3.36 0.54 -6.41
N LEU A 12 -2.96 1.48 -7.25
CA LEU A 12 -1.86 1.28 -8.20
C LEU A 12 -0.54 1.74 -7.59
N ASP A 13 0.46 0.85 -7.56
CA ASP A 13 1.79 1.13 -7.05
C ASP A 13 2.71 1.56 -8.19
N SER A 14 2.64 2.83 -8.57
CA SER A 14 3.36 3.41 -9.73
C SER A 14 3.45 4.92 -9.65
N SER A 15 4.46 5.50 -10.30
CA SER A 15 4.57 6.92 -10.61
C SER A 15 4.42 7.22 -12.12
N SER A 16 4.17 6.21 -12.94
CA SER A 16 3.93 6.36 -14.37
C SER A 16 2.57 6.99 -14.63
N VAL A 17 2.57 8.24 -15.07
CA VAL A 17 1.36 8.99 -15.43
C VAL A 17 0.52 8.20 -16.44
N LYS A 18 1.14 7.61 -17.46
CA LYS A 18 0.47 6.83 -18.49
C LYS A 18 -0.28 5.62 -17.92
N GLU A 19 0.35 4.85 -17.05
CA GLU A 19 -0.28 3.68 -16.43
C GLU A 19 -1.42 4.11 -15.48
N ILE A 20 -1.22 5.19 -14.72
CA ILE A 20 -2.24 5.72 -13.82
C ILE A 20 -3.47 6.20 -14.61
N GLU A 21 -3.29 6.95 -15.71
CA GLU A 21 -4.39 7.36 -16.60
C GLU A 21 -5.14 6.16 -17.16
N LYS A 22 -4.41 5.18 -17.71
CA LYS A 22 -4.97 3.94 -18.26
C LYS A 22 -5.88 3.23 -17.25
N TRP A 23 -5.36 2.97 -16.06
CA TRP A 23 -6.11 2.20 -15.06
C TRP A 23 -7.20 3.02 -14.34
N ASN A 24 -6.99 4.32 -14.14
CA ASN A 24 -8.01 5.18 -13.55
C ASN A 24 -9.23 5.32 -14.46
N ALA A 25 -9.03 5.34 -15.78
CA ALA A 25 -10.12 5.40 -16.76
C ALA A 25 -11.04 4.16 -16.70
N THR A 26 -10.56 3.01 -16.24
CA THR A 26 -11.37 1.80 -16.06
C THR A 26 -12.26 1.84 -14.81
N GLY A 27 -12.01 2.76 -13.88
CA GLY A 27 -12.73 2.85 -12.60
C GLY A 27 -12.30 1.79 -11.56
N ILE A 28 -11.32 0.91 -11.87
CA ILE A 28 -10.93 -0.20 -10.98
C ILE A 28 -10.06 0.27 -9.81
N ILE A 29 -9.21 1.29 -10.00
CA ILE A 29 -8.31 1.76 -8.96
C ILE A 29 -8.93 2.88 -8.12
N ASP A 30 -8.77 2.78 -6.80
CA ASP A 30 -9.29 3.73 -5.82
C ASP A 30 -8.21 4.63 -5.20
N GLY A 31 -6.96 4.45 -5.59
CA GLY A 31 -5.83 5.25 -5.10
C GLY A 31 -4.53 4.90 -5.79
N VAL A 32 -3.49 5.65 -5.45
CA VAL A 32 -2.12 5.45 -5.94
C VAL A 32 -1.17 5.47 -4.75
N THR A 33 -0.18 4.58 -4.76
CA THR A 33 0.98 4.64 -3.88
C THR A 33 2.25 4.82 -4.68
N THR A 34 3.16 5.62 -4.17
CA THR A 34 4.51 5.79 -4.73
C THR A 34 5.55 5.70 -3.63
N ASN A 35 6.81 5.59 -4.01
CA ASN A 35 7.99 5.76 -3.19
C ASN A 35 9.19 6.06 -4.08
N GLN A 36 10.34 6.36 -3.48
CA GLN A 36 11.56 6.73 -4.21
C GLN A 36 12.02 5.64 -5.16
N SER A 37 11.95 4.36 -4.76
CA SER A 37 12.34 3.22 -5.59
C SER A 37 11.44 3.07 -6.83
N ILE A 38 10.14 3.30 -6.68
CA ILE A 38 9.17 3.28 -7.78
C ILE A 38 9.45 4.44 -8.74
N MET A 39 9.65 5.65 -8.21
CA MET A 39 9.95 6.83 -9.02
C MET A 39 11.24 6.64 -9.84
N LEU A 40 12.27 6.08 -9.21
CA LEU A 40 13.53 5.76 -9.89
C LEU A 40 13.33 4.69 -10.97
N LYS A 41 12.59 3.61 -10.66
CA LYS A 41 12.27 2.53 -11.62
C LYS A 41 11.45 3.04 -12.81
N ASP A 42 10.52 3.97 -12.57
CA ASP A 42 9.70 4.59 -13.62
C ASP A 42 10.47 5.69 -14.39
N GLY A 43 11.77 5.87 -14.11
CA GLY A 43 12.67 6.75 -14.84
C GLY A 43 12.57 8.24 -14.51
N LEU A 44 12.01 8.60 -13.36
CA LEU A 44 11.92 10.00 -12.97
C LEU A 44 13.27 10.55 -12.49
N THR A 45 13.63 11.71 -13.00
CA THR A 45 14.69 12.54 -12.43
C THR A 45 14.14 13.39 -11.28
N LEU A 46 15.02 13.85 -10.38
CA LEU A 46 14.63 14.67 -9.22
C LEU A 46 13.79 15.90 -9.63
N LYS A 47 14.15 16.55 -10.76
CA LYS A 47 13.41 17.70 -11.30
C LYS A 47 11.98 17.37 -11.74
N GLN A 48 11.72 16.11 -12.09
CA GLN A 48 10.42 15.64 -12.56
C GLN A 48 9.48 15.19 -11.42
N VAL A 49 10.01 14.91 -10.22
CA VAL A 49 9.23 14.36 -9.10
C VAL A 49 8.01 15.23 -8.79
N ILE A 50 8.20 16.49 -8.45
CA ILE A 50 7.10 17.39 -8.08
C ILE A 50 6.10 17.63 -9.23
N PRO A 51 6.54 17.93 -10.47
CA PRO A 51 5.63 18.01 -11.62
C PRO A 51 4.80 16.73 -11.84
N THR A 52 5.42 15.56 -11.69
CA THR A 52 4.73 14.27 -11.83
C THR A 52 3.70 14.05 -10.73
N ILE A 53 4.05 14.30 -9.46
CA ILE A 53 3.11 14.24 -8.33
C ILE A 53 1.88 15.12 -8.59
N LYS A 54 2.07 16.37 -9.06
CA LYS A 54 0.96 17.27 -9.41
C LYS A 54 0.03 16.67 -10.47
N LYS A 55 0.60 16.07 -11.53
CA LYS A 55 -0.18 15.41 -12.58
C LYS A 55 -0.98 14.23 -12.03
N ILE A 56 -0.33 13.36 -11.26
CA ILE A 56 -0.98 12.19 -10.64
C ILE A 56 -2.14 12.64 -9.75
N CYS A 57 -1.93 13.62 -8.88
CA CYS A 57 -2.98 14.14 -8.00
C CYS A 57 -4.16 14.68 -8.79
N LYS A 58 -3.92 15.36 -9.91
CA LYS A 58 -4.98 15.88 -10.80
C LYS A 58 -5.78 14.75 -11.46
N ILE A 59 -5.10 13.72 -11.97
CA ILE A 59 -5.74 12.54 -12.58
C ILE A 59 -6.61 11.80 -11.56
N MET A 60 -6.07 11.59 -10.35
CA MET A 60 -6.76 10.87 -9.30
C MET A 60 -7.89 11.67 -8.63
N ASN A 61 -7.93 12.97 -8.86
CA ASN A 61 -8.95 13.89 -8.34
C ASN A 61 -9.08 13.79 -6.80
N ASP A 62 -10.18 13.22 -6.28
CA ASP A 62 -10.42 13.04 -4.84
C ASP A 62 -9.88 11.71 -4.28
N LYS A 63 -9.40 10.80 -5.14
CA LYS A 63 -8.80 9.54 -4.72
C LYS A 63 -7.41 9.76 -4.11
N PRO A 64 -7.04 9.04 -3.03
CA PRO A 64 -5.78 9.26 -2.32
C PRO A 64 -4.55 8.94 -3.17
N VAL A 65 -3.53 9.78 -3.02
CA VAL A 65 -2.20 9.60 -3.60
C VAL A 65 -1.18 9.61 -2.47
N SER A 66 -0.60 8.45 -2.17
CA SER A 66 0.38 8.29 -1.10
C SER A 66 1.78 8.62 -1.58
N ILE A 67 2.40 9.66 -0.98
CA ILE A 67 3.76 10.15 -1.30
C ILE A 67 4.64 9.99 -0.09
N GLU A 68 5.79 9.34 -0.23
CA GLU A 68 6.69 9.00 0.87
C GLU A 68 7.68 10.14 1.18
N LEU A 69 7.91 10.39 2.48
CA LEU A 69 8.99 11.27 2.95
C LEU A 69 10.34 10.73 2.48
N THR A 70 11.21 11.64 2.04
CA THR A 70 12.40 11.27 1.25
C THR A 70 13.57 10.79 2.11
N ASP A 71 13.67 11.25 3.34
CA ASP A 71 14.83 11.00 4.21
C ASP A 71 14.39 10.56 5.62
N SER A 72 14.56 9.29 5.94
CA SER A 72 14.29 8.73 7.26
C SER A 72 15.33 9.14 8.32
N THR A 73 16.49 9.68 7.91
CA THR A 73 17.54 10.16 8.81
C THR A 73 17.34 11.63 9.21
N ALA A 74 16.52 12.38 8.45
CA ALA A 74 16.22 13.78 8.71
C ALA A 74 15.64 14.02 10.12
N SER A 75 15.73 15.24 10.62
CA SER A 75 15.11 15.62 11.90
C SER A 75 13.57 15.58 11.81
N ILE A 76 12.92 15.50 12.96
CA ILE A 76 11.44 15.55 13.04
C ILE A 76 10.91 16.80 12.36
N GLU A 77 11.54 17.96 12.58
CA GLU A 77 11.16 19.25 12.02
C GLU A 77 11.27 19.26 10.49
N GLN A 78 12.35 18.68 9.96
CA GLN A 78 12.56 18.55 8.51
C GLN A 78 11.50 17.63 7.88
N MET A 79 11.23 16.46 8.47
CA MET A 79 10.20 15.53 8.00
C MET A 79 8.79 16.16 8.01
N VAL A 80 8.44 16.89 9.09
CA VAL A 80 7.17 17.62 9.19
C VAL A 80 7.10 18.76 8.17
N SER A 81 8.21 19.48 7.94
CA SER A 81 8.28 20.53 6.91
C SER A 81 8.05 19.96 5.50
N GLU A 82 8.67 18.83 5.18
CA GLU A 82 8.47 18.13 3.91
C GLU A 82 7.00 17.68 3.74
N ALA A 83 6.41 17.09 4.77
CA ALA A 83 5.01 16.70 4.76
C ALA A 83 4.05 17.87 4.48
N LYS A 84 4.31 19.04 5.09
CA LYS A 84 3.55 20.27 4.81
C LYS A 84 3.68 20.69 3.35
N LYS A 85 4.88 20.64 2.77
CA LYS A 85 5.11 20.97 1.35
C LYS A 85 4.31 20.04 0.44
N TYR A 86 4.27 18.73 0.72
CA TYR A 86 3.44 17.79 -0.05
C TYR A 86 1.95 18.13 0.04
N ARG A 87 1.44 18.44 1.22
CA ARG A 87 0.03 18.82 1.40
C ARG A 87 -0.36 20.12 0.66
N GLN A 88 0.58 21.02 0.45
CA GLN A 88 0.36 22.23 -0.36
C GLN A 88 0.23 21.92 -1.87
N ILE A 89 0.73 20.79 -2.34
CA ILE A 89 0.62 20.41 -3.76
C ILE A 89 -0.82 20.03 -4.10
N ALA A 90 -1.47 19.20 -3.28
CA ALA A 90 -2.84 18.76 -3.50
C ALA A 90 -3.49 18.20 -2.22
N ARG A 91 -4.82 18.40 -2.12
CA ARG A 91 -5.60 17.96 -0.94
C ARG A 91 -5.75 16.44 -0.82
N ASN A 92 -5.58 15.68 -1.91
CA ASN A 92 -5.69 14.22 -1.93
C ASN A 92 -4.35 13.51 -1.66
N ILE A 93 -3.29 14.23 -1.32
CA ILE A 93 -2.04 13.62 -0.89
C ILE A 93 -2.18 13.05 0.53
N ILE A 94 -1.76 11.81 0.67
CA ILE A 94 -1.55 11.12 1.93
C ILE A 94 -0.04 10.99 2.14
N VAL A 95 0.48 11.53 3.24
CA VAL A 95 1.93 11.51 3.48
C VAL A 95 2.35 10.13 3.98
N LYS A 96 3.21 9.44 3.24
CA LYS A 96 3.80 8.18 3.72
C LYS A 96 4.95 8.47 4.68
N VAL A 97 4.84 7.92 5.88
CA VAL A 97 5.86 8.00 6.93
C VAL A 97 6.47 6.62 7.12
N PRO A 98 7.75 6.41 6.76
CA PRO A 98 8.39 5.12 6.96
C PRO A 98 8.57 4.80 8.45
N MET A 99 8.34 3.56 8.83
CA MET A 99 8.69 3.07 10.17
C MET A 99 10.20 3.14 10.36
N ILE A 100 10.64 3.69 11.49
CA ILE A 100 12.07 3.79 11.86
C ILE A 100 12.28 2.92 13.10
N PRO A 101 12.87 1.72 12.94
CA PRO A 101 12.89 0.69 14.00
C PRO A 101 13.75 1.03 15.23
N SER A 102 14.74 1.89 15.05
CA SER A 102 15.73 2.19 16.11
C SER A 102 15.33 3.33 17.04
N ASP A 103 14.21 4.01 16.78
CA ASP A 103 13.84 5.23 17.50
C ASP A 103 12.32 5.46 17.46
N ILE A 104 11.83 6.19 18.46
CA ILE A 104 10.44 6.70 18.48
C ILE A 104 10.20 7.89 17.54
N LYS A 105 11.21 8.30 16.78
CA LYS A 105 11.17 9.48 15.91
C LYS A 105 9.98 9.47 14.95
N CYS A 106 9.73 8.32 14.30
CA CYS A 106 8.59 8.21 13.38
C CYS A 106 7.25 8.42 14.11
N LEU A 107 7.09 7.95 15.35
CA LEU A 107 5.87 8.15 16.16
C LEU A 107 5.69 9.63 16.51
N ASN A 108 6.78 10.34 16.81
CA ASN A 108 6.75 11.79 17.05
C ASN A 108 6.37 12.57 15.78
N VAL A 109 6.89 12.18 14.61
CA VAL A 109 6.47 12.76 13.32
C VAL A 109 4.98 12.51 13.09
N ILE A 110 4.51 11.27 13.25
CA ILE A 110 3.10 10.90 13.10
C ILE A 110 2.22 11.76 14.02
N LYS A 111 2.57 11.87 15.31
CA LYS A 111 1.82 12.70 16.25
C LYS A 111 1.72 14.16 15.77
N LYS A 112 2.85 14.79 15.40
CA LYS A 112 2.85 16.17 14.88
C LYS A 112 2.00 16.32 13.62
N LEU A 113 2.00 15.34 12.71
CA LEU A 113 1.15 15.37 11.52
C LEU A 113 -0.34 15.25 11.87
N GLY A 114 -0.69 14.45 12.88
CA GLY A 114 -2.05 14.38 13.42
C GLY A 114 -2.54 15.69 13.99
N ASP A 115 -1.72 16.35 14.79
CA ASP A 115 -2.01 17.71 15.36
C ASP A 115 -2.25 18.74 14.24
N LEU A 116 -1.55 18.60 13.12
CA LEU A 116 -1.69 19.43 11.90
C LEU A 116 -2.83 19.01 10.97
N LYS A 117 -3.60 17.95 11.31
CA LYS A 117 -4.67 17.38 10.48
C LYS A 117 -4.18 16.90 9.10
N ILE A 118 -2.96 16.41 9.04
CA ILE A 118 -2.37 15.81 7.83
C ILE A 118 -2.61 14.31 7.86
N PRO A 119 -3.33 13.73 6.88
CA PRO A 119 -3.54 12.30 6.79
C PRO A 119 -2.24 11.57 6.43
N VAL A 120 -2.04 10.39 7.01
CA VAL A 120 -0.79 9.64 6.86
C VAL A 120 -1.02 8.21 6.37
N ASN A 121 0.02 7.65 5.78
CA ASN A 121 0.16 6.23 5.49
C ASN A 121 1.47 5.76 6.14
N VAL A 122 1.40 5.12 7.30
CA VAL A 122 2.60 4.57 7.95
C VAL A 122 3.03 3.33 7.16
N THR A 123 4.28 3.31 6.73
CA THR A 123 4.75 2.34 5.72
C THR A 123 6.06 1.66 6.11
N ALA A 124 6.55 0.77 5.23
CA ALA A 124 7.77 -0.03 5.42
C ALA A 124 7.69 -0.95 6.65
N MET A 125 6.52 -1.50 6.94
CA MET A 125 6.32 -2.42 8.05
C MET A 125 6.30 -3.88 7.60
N MET A 126 6.94 -4.75 8.38
CA MET A 126 7.18 -6.15 8.05
C MET A 126 6.48 -7.13 9.00
N ASN A 127 6.03 -6.68 10.18
CA ASN A 127 5.51 -7.54 11.23
C ASN A 127 4.29 -6.96 11.94
N PHE A 128 3.64 -7.80 12.74
CA PHE A 128 2.41 -7.46 13.44
C PHE A 128 2.60 -6.33 14.45
N GLU A 129 3.70 -6.35 15.20
CA GLU A 129 3.97 -5.42 16.29
C GLU A 129 4.14 -3.98 15.75
N GLN A 130 4.82 -3.82 14.61
CA GLN A 130 4.94 -2.53 13.94
C GLN A 130 3.57 -2.00 13.49
N LEU A 131 2.72 -2.87 12.95
CA LEU A 131 1.37 -2.51 12.51
C LEU A 131 0.49 -2.09 13.70
N VAL A 132 0.57 -2.78 14.83
CA VAL A 132 -0.19 -2.44 16.05
C VAL A 132 0.23 -1.07 16.56
N ILE A 133 1.55 -0.83 16.75
CA ILE A 133 2.03 0.45 17.29
C ILE A 133 1.70 1.62 16.34
N ALA A 134 1.83 1.42 15.03
CA ALA A 134 1.44 2.40 14.02
C ALA A 134 -0.07 2.68 14.07
N SER A 135 -0.90 1.65 14.18
CA SER A 135 -2.36 1.78 14.25
C SER A 135 -2.79 2.59 15.48
N LEU A 136 -2.19 2.31 16.62
CA LEU A 136 -2.43 3.08 17.85
C LEU A 136 -2.02 4.55 17.70
N ALA A 137 -0.89 4.80 17.02
CA ALA A 137 -0.39 6.16 16.80
C ALA A 137 -1.32 7.01 15.91
N ILE A 138 -2.01 6.38 14.94
CA ILE A 138 -2.85 7.11 13.98
C ILE A 138 -4.36 6.97 14.21
N ARG A 139 -4.80 6.31 15.27
CA ARG A 139 -6.24 6.05 15.54
C ARG A 139 -7.13 7.29 15.56
N ASN A 140 -6.56 8.47 15.85
CA ASN A 140 -7.27 9.75 15.90
C ASN A 140 -6.90 10.69 14.74
N HIS A 141 -6.21 10.18 13.71
CA HIS A 141 -5.83 10.96 12.55
C HIS A 141 -7.02 11.26 11.62
N PRO A 142 -6.91 12.28 10.77
CA PRO A 142 -7.94 12.53 9.76
C PRO A 142 -8.05 11.38 8.76
N THR A 143 -9.23 11.17 8.23
CA THR A 143 -9.52 10.17 7.18
C THR A 143 -9.24 10.75 5.80
N PRO A 144 -8.75 9.92 4.85
CA PRO A 144 -8.28 8.56 5.05
C PRO A 144 -6.85 8.54 5.61
N SER A 145 -6.58 7.66 6.59
CA SER A 145 -5.23 7.35 7.04
C SER A 145 -5.02 5.84 7.04
N PHE A 146 -3.80 5.40 6.76
CA PHE A 146 -3.47 4.02 6.44
C PHE A 146 -2.26 3.52 7.23
N VAL A 147 -2.21 2.20 7.39
CA VAL A 147 -0.99 1.44 7.73
C VAL A 147 -0.69 0.47 6.60
N SER A 148 0.60 0.26 6.28
CA SER A 148 1.01 -0.56 5.14
C SER A 148 1.91 -1.71 5.56
N LEU A 149 1.45 -2.95 5.31
CA LEU A 149 2.24 -4.18 5.40
C LEU A 149 2.93 -4.46 4.06
N PHE A 150 4.21 -4.79 4.08
CA PHE A 150 4.96 -5.22 2.90
C PHE A 150 5.01 -6.74 2.80
N TRP A 151 4.09 -7.35 2.03
CA TRP A 151 3.88 -8.79 1.95
C TRP A 151 5.15 -9.60 1.65
N ALA A 152 5.75 -9.40 0.48
CA ALA A 152 6.92 -10.20 0.09
C ALA A 152 8.15 -9.90 0.97
N ARG A 153 8.34 -8.64 1.36
CA ARG A 153 9.44 -8.27 2.25
C ARG A 153 9.26 -8.80 3.68
N SER A 154 8.03 -8.98 4.14
CA SER A 154 7.76 -9.64 5.42
C SER A 154 8.21 -11.11 5.38
N ILE A 155 8.00 -11.81 4.27
CA ILE A 155 8.50 -13.18 4.08
C ILE A 155 10.04 -13.18 4.12
N GLU A 156 10.67 -12.27 3.37
CA GLU A 156 12.13 -12.14 3.34
C GLU A 156 12.74 -11.80 4.72
N ASP A 157 12.07 -10.94 5.49
CA ASP A 157 12.49 -10.57 6.85
C ASP A 157 12.50 -11.80 7.77
N GLN A 158 11.48 -12.64 7.67
CA GLN A 158 11.38 -13.86 8.43
C GLN A 158 12.47 -14.88 8.05
N GLU A 159 12.59 -15.15 6.74
CA GLU A 159 13.55 -16.14 6.23
C GLU A 159 15.00 -15.75 6.53
N LYS A 160 15.35 -14.46 6.42
CA LYS A 160 16.74 -14.01 6.59
C LYS A 160 17.14 -13.76 8.03
N TYR A 161 16.22 -13.26 8.85
CA TYR A 161 16.58 -12.73 10.16
C TYR A 161 15.88 -13.47 11.31
N ARG A 162 14.55 -13.45 11.34
CA ARG A 162 13.78 -13.85 12.53
C ARG A 162 13.86 -15.35 12.85
N THR A 163 14.17 -16.19 11.88
CA THR A 163 14.44 -17.63 12.09
C THR A 163 15.91 -17.93 12.40
N SER A 164 16.81 -16.94 12.28
CA SER A 164 18.24 -17.11 12.53
C SER A 164 18.54 -17.20 14.03
N ASN A 165 19.23 -18.28 14.45
CA ASN A 165 19.67 -18.44 15.82
C ASN A 165 20.57 -17.30 16.31
N GLU A 166 21.41 -16.77 15.42
CA GLU A 166 22.28 -15.62 15.71
C GLU A 166 21.45 -14.35 15.96
N PHE A 167 20.46 -14.10 15.13
CA PHE A 167 19.57 -12.96 15.32
C PHE A 167 18.82 -13.06 16.64
N GLN A 168 18.25 -14.22 16.97
CA GLN A 168 17.52 -14.44 18.23
C GLN A 168 18.40 -14.28 19.45
N LYS A 169 19.67 -14.77 19.39
CA LYS A 169 20.64 -14.59 20.47
C LYS A 169 20.97 -13.12 20.72
N ASN A 170 21.05 -12.32 19.66
CA ASN A 170 21.38 -10.90 19.74
C ASN A 170 20.15 -10.02 20.06
N HIS A 171 18.93 -10.55 19.88
CA HIS A 171 17.69 -9.82 20.05
C HIS A 171 16.65 -10.63 20.87
N PRO A 172 16.99 -11.07 22.10
CA PRO A 172 16.14 -11.99 22.86
C PRO A 172 14.75 -11.42 23.20
N ILE A 173 14.63 -10.09 23.30
CA ILE A 173 13.35 -9.40 23.57
C ILE A 173 12.36 -9.53 22.42
N LEU A 174 12.84 -9.72 21.19
CA LEU A 174 11.93 -9.88 20.04
C LEU A 174 11.22 -11.23 20.02
N GLY A 175 11.68 -12.18 20.84
CA GLY A 175 11.09 -13.52 20.93
C GLY A 175 11.24 -14.34 19.64
N GLN A 176 10.84 -15.59 19.73
CA GLN A 176 10.76 -16.45 18.56
C GLN A 176 9.47 -16.17 17.79
N LEU A 177 9.55 -16.12 16.47
CA LEU A 177 8.37 -16.19 15.62
C LEU A 177 7.77 -17.58 15.74
N THR A 178 6.53 -17.62 16.20
CA THR A 178 5.70 -18.82 16.04
C THR A 178 5.08 -18.81 14.64
N ASP A 179 4.79 -19.98 14.07
CA ASP A 179 4.13 -20.13 12.76
C ASP A 179 2.84 -19.32 12.63
N VAL A 180 2.20 -19.01 13.76
CA VAL A 180 0.95 -18.25 13.82
C VAL A 180 1.11 -16.79 13.37
N ASN A 181 2.28 -16.19 13.61
CA ASN A 181 2.52 -14.76 13.32
C ASN A 181 3.50 -14.53 12.16
N SER A 182 3.96 -15.60 11.52
CA SER A 182 5.06 -15.49 10.56
C SER A 182 4.61 -15.19 9.14
N HIS A 183 3.53 -15.77 8.66
CA HIS A 183 3.07 -15.53 7.28
C HIS A 183 2.27 -14.21 7.18
N PRO A 184 2.49 -13.37 6.13
CA PRO A 184 1.79 -12.08 5.97
C PRO A 184 0.26 -12.17 6.03
N ALA A 185 -0.34 -13.31 5.63
CA ALA A 185 -1.77 -13.54 5.76
C ALA A 185 -2.20 -13.54 7.25
N LYS A 186 -1.43 -14.18 8.14
CA LYS A 186 -1.72 -14.22 9.57
C LYS A 186 -1.48 -12.86 10.23
N ILE A 187 -0.44 -12.15 9.83
CA ILE A 187 -0.21 -10.76 10.25
C ILE A 187 -1.40 -9.87 9.86
N THR A 188 -1.88 -9.99 8.61
CA THR A 188 -3.05 -9.26 8.10
C THR A 188 -4.31 -9.60 8.91
N GLU A 189 -4.63 -10.88 9.07
CA GLU A 189 -5.78 -11.37 9.82
C GLU A 189 -5.74 -10.88 11.28
N GLY A 190 -4.59 -11.01 11.93
CA GLY A 190 -4.36 -10.54 13.30
C GLY A 190 -4.60 -9.05 13.46
N LEU A 191 -4.09 -8.22 12.54
CA LEU A 191 -4.31 -6.78 12.59
C LEU A 191 -5.79 -6.42 12.38
N ILE A 192 -6.45 -7.03 11.41
CA ILE A 192 -7.88 -6.76 11.16
C ILE A 192 -8.72 -7.12 12.40
N ASN A 193 -8.42 -8.23 13.06
CA ASN A 193 -9.08 -8.62 14.30
C ASN A 193 -8.79 -7.63 15.43
N PHE A 194 -7.54 -7.18 15.58
CA PHE A 194 -7.15 -6.16 16.54
C PHE A 194 -7.92 -4.86 16.33
N LEU A 195 -8.01 -4.37 15.09
CA LEU A 195 -8.74 -3.14 14.78
C LEU A 195 -10.24 -3.27 15.06
N LYS A 196 -10.85 -4.38 14.67
CA LYS A 196 -12.28 -4.66 14.93
C LYS A 196 -12.57 -4.74 16.45
N SER A 197 -11.76 -5.47 17.22
CA SER A 197 -11.93 -5.63 18.66
C SER A 197 -11.76 -4.31 19.43
N GLY A 198 -10.91 -3.42 18.92
CA GLY A 198 -10.70 -2.09 19.48
C GLY A 198 -11.76 -1.06 19.05
N GLY A 199 -12.68 -1.41 18.16
CA GLY A 199 -13.66 -0.46 17.59
C GLY A 199 -13.03 0.64 16.74
N TYR A 200 -11.86 0.38 16.12
CA TYR A 200 -11.14 1.37 15.33
C TYR A 200 -11.61 1.37 13.88
N ASP A 201 -12.22 2.48 13.45
CA ASP A 201 -12.52 2.74 12.01
C ASP A 201 -11.29 3.16 11.21
N ILE A 202 -10.29 3.69 11.87
CA ILE A 202 -9.00 4.13 11.35
C ILE A 202 -7.89 3.41 12.13
N PRO A 203 -6.85 2.94 11.47
CA PRO A 203 -6.53 3.01 10.03
C PRO A 203 -7.21 1.94 9.19
N LYS A 204 -7.13 2.11 7.85
CA LYS A 204 -7.34 1.00 6.91
C LYS A 204 -5.99 0.38 6.55
N LEU A 205 -5.95 -0.95 6.43
CA LEU A 205 -4.74 -1.69 6.08
C LEU A 205 -4.52 -1.71 4.57
N ILE A 206 -3.38 -1.22 4.12
CA ILE A 206 -2.85 -1.44 2.78
C ILE A 206 -1.86 -2.60 2.82
N VAL A 207 -2.02 -3.58 1.95
CA VAL A 207 -1.02 -4.62 1.72
C VAL A 207 -0.28 -4.29 0.42
N GLY A 208 1.01 -4.03 0.53
CA GLY A 208 1.90 -3.73 -0.59
C GLY A 208 3.02 -4.76 -0.75
N SER A 209 3.99 -4.47 -1.60
CA SER A 209 5.07 -5.42 -1.94
C SER A 209 4.52 -6.75 -2.51
N ILE A 210 3.46 -6.67 -3.29
CA ILE A 210 2.82 -7.80 -3.99
C ILE A 210 3.61 -8.09 -5.27
N ARG A 211 4.00 -9.35 -5.47
CA ARG A 211 4.84 -9.76 -6.60
C ARG A 211 4.11 -10.62 -7.63
N ASN A 212 2.97 -11.22 -7.27
CA ASN A 212 2.17 -12.05 -8.17
C ASN A 212 0.68 -11.99 -7.83
N VAL A 213 -0.14 -12.50 -8.75
CA VAL A 213 -1.61 -12.44 -8.65
C VAL A 213 -2.15 -13.23 -7.46
N SER A 214 -1.54 -14.37 -7.11
CA SER A 214 -2.04 -15.21 -6.00
C SER A 214 -1.95 -14.52 -4.65
N GLN A 215 -0.95 -13.67 -4.43
CA GLN A 215 -0.79 -12.89 -3.21
C GLN A 215 -1.92 -11.86 -3.02
N ILE A 216 -2.53 -11.36 -4.11
CA ILE A 216 -3.70 -10.45 -4.04
C ILE A 216 -4.88 -11.18 -3.39
N GLY A 217 -5.19 -12.38 -3.89
CA GLY A 217 -6.26 -13.21 -3.35
C GLY A 217 -6.03 -13.57 -1.89
N GLN A 218 -4.81 -13.96 -1.54
CA GLN A 218 -4.41 -14.27 -0.16
C GLN A 218 -4.54 -13.06 0.77
N ALA A 219 -4.11 -11.87 0.33
CA ALA A 219 -4.23 -10.64 1.12
C ALA A 219 -5.70 -10.26 1.37
N PHE A 220 -6.55 -10.31 0.35
CA PHE A 220 -7.98 -10.04 0.53
C PHE A 220 -8.69 -11.12 1.35
N ALA A 221 -8.33 -12.40 1.19
CA ALA A 221 -8.87 -13.48 2.00
C ALA A 221 -8.52 -13.29 3.50
N ALA A 222 -7.31 -12.81 3.79
CA ALA A 222 -6.87 -12.46 5.14
C ALA A 222 -7.51 -11.18 5.70
N GLY A 223 -8.31 -10.46 4.91
CA GLY A 223 -9.07 -9.30 5.36
C GLY A 223 -8.44 -7.93 5.04
N ALA A 224 -7.40 -7.87 4.22
CA ALA A 224 -6.82 -6.59 3.78
C ALA A 224 -7.92 -5.65 3.25
N ASN A 225 -7.90 -4.38 3.67
CA ASN A 225 -8.82 -3.38 3.15
C ASN A 225 -8.44 -2.98 1.72
N ILE A 226 -7.15 -2.82 1.48
CA ILE A 226 -6.58 -2.33 0.23
C ILE A 226 -5.38 -3.21 -0.14
N VAL A 227 -5.24 -3.51 -1.42
CA VAL A 227 -4.01 -4.09 -1.98
C VAL A 227 -3.44 -3.10 -2.98
N THR A 228 -2.16 -2.72 -2.81
CA THR A 228 -1.47 -1.86 -3.77
C THR A 228 -0.50 -2.68 -4.62
N ILE A 229 -0.67 -2.60 -5.94
CA ILE A 229 -0.03 -3.48 -6.92
C ILE A 229 0.56 -2.73 -8.10
N GLN A 230 1.67 -3.23 -8.63
CA GLN A 230 2.29 -2.68 -9.82
C GLN A 230 1.41 -2.92 -11.07
N PRO A 231 1.49 -2.04 -12.09
CA PRO A 231 0.70 -2.16 -13.32
C PRO A 231 0.79 -3.53 -13.99
N ALA A 232 1.97 -4.14 -14.01
CA ALA A 232 2.17 -5.48 -14.60
C ALA A 232 1.40 -6.58 -13.86
N VAL A 233 1.36 -6.51 -12.53
CA VAL A 233 0.60 -7.48 -11.70
C VAL A 233 -0.90 -7.26 -11.89
N LEU A 234 -1.36 -6.01 -11.95
CA LEU A 234 -2.75 -5.69 -12.25
C LEU A 234 -3.17 -6.19 -13.64
N GLN A 235 -2.31 -6.01 -14.66
CA GLN A 235 -2.56 -6.54 -16.00
C GLN A 235 -2.64 -8.07 -16.00
N ALA A 236 -1.80 -8.74 -15.22
CA ALA A 236 -1.78 -10.21 -15.12
C ALA A 236 -3.06 -10.80 -14.49
N MET A 237 -3.81 -10.02 -13.70
CA MET A 237 -5.10 -10.46 -13.15
C MET A 237 -6.15 -10.75 -14.23
N LEU A 238 -6.01 -10.19 -15.42
CA LEU A 238 -6.91 -10.42 -16.54
C LEU A 238 -6.63 -11.73 -17.28
N TYR A 239 -5.48 -12.36 -17.04
CA TYR A 239 -5.06 -13.51 -17.82
C TYR A 239 -5.67 -14.81 -17.31
N SER A 240 -6.25 -15.56 -18.24
CA SER A 240 -6.59 -16.99 -18.09
C SER A 240 -6.55 -17.63 -19.45
N GLN A 241 -5.75 -18.70 -19.61
CA GLN A 241 -5.68 -19.43 -20.87
C GLN A 241 -7.06 -20.00 -21.26
N ARG A 242 -7.78 -20.56 -20.29
CA ARG A 242 -9.13 -21.10 -20.57
C ARG A 242 -10.13 -20.02 -20.99
N THR A 243 -10.01 -18.80 -20.44
CA THR A 243 -10.85 -17.67 -20.89
C THR A 243 -10.58 -17.31 -22.35
N ILE A 244 -9.32 -17.32 -22.77
CA ILE A 244 -8.93 -17.06 -24.19
C ILE A 244 -9.56 -18.10 -25.09
N GLU A 245 -9.42 -19.39 -24.77
CA GLU A 245 -10.00 -20.49 -25.53
C GLU A 245 -11.54 -20.41 -25.58
N THR A 246 -12.19 -20.15 -24.44
CA THR A 246 -13.64 -20.01 -24.36
C THR A 246 -14.17 -18.85 -25.22
N ASN A 247 -13.46 -17.72 -25.23
CA ASN A 247 -13.84 -16.59 -26.09
C ASN A 247 -13.71 -16.97 -27.58
N ALA A 248 -12.64 -17.68 -27.95
CA ALA A 248 -12.48 -18.16 -29.32
C ALA A 248 -13.61 -19.13 -29.75
N ASP A 249 -14.05 -20.03 -28.86
CA ASP A 249 -15.18 -20.93 -29.09
C ASP A 249 -16.49 -20.16 -29.29
N PHE A 250 -16.73 -19.10 -28.46
CA PHE A 250 -17.91 -18.25 -28.60
C PHE A 250 -17.89 -17.44 -29.89
N ASP A 251 -16.75 -16.90 -30.29
CA ASP A 251 -16.59 -16.17 -31.55
C ASP A 251 -16.84 -17.08 -32.75
N ALA A 252 -16.31 -18.32 -32.74
CA ALA A 252 -16.55 -19.31 -33.78
C ALA A 252 -18.03 -19.65 -33.89
N SER A 253 -18.69 -19.90 -32.74
CA SER A 253 -20.13 -20.18 -32.68
C SER A 253 -20.96 -19.03 -33.23
N TRP A 254 -20.61 -17.79 -32.91
CA TRP A 254 -21.27 -16.60 -33.43
C TRP A 254 -21.14 -16.45 -34.96
N GLN A 255 -19.96 -16.73 -35.51
CA GLN A 255 -19.76 -16.73 -36.97
C GLN A 255 -20.56 -17.83 -37.67
N ALA A 256 -20.73 -19.03 -37.03
CA ALA A 256 -21.59 -20.07 -37.56
C ALA A 256 -23.07 -19.66 -37.59
N LEU A 257 -23.56 -19.03 -36.53
CA LEU A 257 -24.94 -18.49 -36.47
C LEU A 257 -25.21 -17.47 -37.55
N LYS A 258 -24.27 -16.53 -37.80
CA LYS A 258 -24.40 -15.53 -38.84
C LYS A 258 -24.55 -16.09 -40.26
N LYS A 259 -24.01 -17.28 -40.51
CA LYS A 259 -24.11 -17.98 -41.82
C LYS A 259 -25.47 -18.65 -42.06
N GLN A 260 -26.33 -18.69 -41.04
CA GLN A 260 -27.68 -19.26 -41.12
C GLN A 260 -28.75 -18.23 -41.52
N LEU A 261 -28.36 -16.96 -41.61
CA LEU A 261 -29.18 -15.83 -42.08
C LEU A 261 -29.00 -15.64 -43.58
#